data_d57fd31320094edddf48142242d2b708
#
_entry.id   d57fd31320094edddf48142242d2b708
#
_cell.length_a   1.000
_cell.length_b   1.000
_cell.length_c   1.000
_cell.angle_alpha   90.00
_cell.angle_beta   90.00
_cell.angle_gamma   90.00
#
_symmetry.space_group_name_H-M   'P 1'
#
loop_
_entity.id
_entity.type
_entity.pdbx_description
1 polymer ?
#
loop_
_entity_poly.entity_id
_entity_poly.type
_entity_poly.pdbx_seq_one_letter_code
_entity_poly.pdbx_strand_id
1 'polypeptide(L)'
;MLNKNKMLKSNNKIIKVRVRHPDKVNKPDNFQIKKPSWLKVKVPNSKGYFETKKIVDVHNVYTVCQEASCPNIGSCWSKKHATFMILGDICTRACAFCNVSTGKPSKLDLFEPARVAMAVSKLNLKHVVITSVDRDDLEDGGAKHFANTVNLIRKKSPNTSIEILTPDFLRSTPNSLNVVLSSEPNVFNHNLETVPRLYHEVRPGSRYYQSLKILDKAKDINPLVFTKSGLMVGLGEELKEIIQVMDDLRTARVDFLTIGQYLQPTKKHFPISKYLTIEDFYELKKIAYSKGFLMVSSSPFTRSSFHADEDYQELLKKRINLNK
;
A
#
# COMPACT_ATOMS: atom_id res chain seq x y z
N MET A 1 0.82 -3.21 -33.95
CA MET A 1 1.03 -4.68 -33.93
C MET A 1 0.47 -5.20 -32.60
N LEU A 2 -0.51 -6.07 -32.69
CA LEU A 2 -1.31 -6.56 -31.58
C LEU A 2 -0.51 -7.51 -30.69
N ASN A 3 -0.34 -7.14 -29.44
CA ASN A 3 0.24 -8.02 -28.43
C ASN A 3 -0.84 -9.03 -28.00
N LYS A 4 -0.79 -10.22 -28.58
CA LYS A 4 -1.65 -11.35 -28.22
C LYS A 4 -1.26 -11.82 -26.82
N ASN A 5 -2.18 -11.72 -25.87
CA ASN A 5 -2.11 -12.41 -24.58
C ASN A 5 -1.88 -13.91 -24.84
N LYS A 6 -0.66 -14.40 -24.62
CA LYS A 6 -0.38 -15.84 -24.63
C LYS A 6 -0.95 -16.45 -23.36
N MET A 7 -2.12 -17.08 -23.45
CA MET A 7 -2.60 -18.01 -22.44
C MET A 7 -1.85 -19.33 -22.59
N LEU A 8 -1.01 -19.66 -21.65
CA LEU A 8 -0.45 -21.00 -21.53
C LEU A 8 -1.38 -21.83 -20.62
N LYS A 9 -2.02 -22.83 -21.21
CA LYS A 9 -2.81 -23.83 -20.46
C LYS A 9 -1.86 -24.90 -19.93
N SER A 10 -1.73 -25.01 -18.63
CA SER A 10 -1.14 -26.15 -17.95
C SER A 10 -2.14 -26.60 -16.88
N ASN A 11 -2.62 -27.83 -17.02
CA ASN A 11 -3.47 -28.56 -16.06
C ASN A 11 -4.59 -27.75 -15.40
N ASN A 12 -5.61 -27.36 -16.18
CA ASN A 12 -6.86 -26.72 -15.72
C ASN A 12 -6.77 -25.49 -14.79
N LYS A 13 -5.59 -24.88 -14.63
CA LYS A 13 -5.42 -23.56 -13.99
C LYS A 13 -5.07 -22.53 -15.04
N ILE A 14 -5.91 -21.53 -15.23
CA ILE A 14 -5.58 -20.33 -16.01
C ILE A 14 -4.49 -19.59 -15.22
N ILE A 15 -3.24 -19.71 -15.64
CA ILE A 15 -2.16 -18.90 -15.10
C ILE A 15 -2.26 -17.53 -15.77
N LYS A 16 -2.72 -16.54 -15.00
CA LYS A 16 -2.74 -15.13 -15.44
C LYS A 16 -1.28 -14.68 -15.59
N VAL A 17 -0.80 -14.60 -16.83
CA VAL A 17 0.54 -14.07 -17.13
C VAL A 17 0.49 -12.57 -16.83
N ARG A 18 1.16 -12.13 -15.76
CA ARG A 18 1.25 -10.71 -15.41
C ARG A 18 2.05 -9.96 -16.45
N VAL A 19 1.42 -8.96 -17.07
CA VAL A 19 2.11 -8.05 -17.99
C VAL A 19 3.05 -7.19 -17.14
N ARG A 20 4.34 -7.19 -17.47
CA ARG A 20 5.34 -6.36 -16.80
C ARG A 20 5.88 -5.32 -17.76
N HIS A 21 6.22 -4.14 -17.24
CA HIS A 21 6.87 -3.10 -18.02
C HIS A 21 8.18 -3.66 -18.63
N PRO A 22 8.54 -3.32 -19.90
CA PRO A 22 9.76 -3.78 -20.56
C PRO A 22 11.02 -3.61 -19.71
N ASP A 23 11.14 -2.50 -18.99
CA ASP A 23 12.28 -2.23 -18.09
C ASP A 23 12.43 -3.27 -16.97
N LYS A 24 11.32 -3.86 -16.49
CA LYS A 24 11.38 -4.94 -15.50
C LYS A 24 11.66 -6.30 -16.14
N VAL A 25 11.13 -6.54 -17.35
CA VAL A 25 11.27 -7.82 -18.03
C VAL A 25 12.70 -8.01 -18.53
N ASN A 26 13.31 -6.94 -19.05
CA ASN A 26 14.64 -6.99 -19.68
C ASN A 26 15.81 -6.86 -18.68
N LYS A 27 15.55 -6.57 -17.41
CA LYS A 27 16.61 -6.55 -16.39
C LYS A 27 17.21 -7.95 -16.20
N PRO A 28 18.54 -8.06 -15.98
CA PRO A 28 19.16 -9.33 -15.61
C PRO A 28 18.61 -9.82 -14.26
N ASP A 29 18.77 -11.11 -13.97
CA ASP A 29 18.42 -11.69 -12.69
C ASP A 29 19.39 -11.19 -11.62
N ASN A 30 18.87 -10.67 -10.51
CA ASN A 30 19.66 -10.26 -9.37
C ASN A 30 19.96 -11.46 -8.47
N PHE A 31 21.10 -11.40 -7.79
CA PHE A 31 21.42 -12.34 -6.73
C PHE A 31 20.36 -12.22 -5.60
N GLN A 32 19.97 -13.37 -5.04
CA GLN A 32 19.07 -13.40 -3.89
C GLN A 32 19.81 -13.94 -2.67
N ILE A 33 19.91 -13.12 -1.62
CA ILE A 33 20.44 -13.59 -0.34
C ILE A 33 19.48 -14.61 0.30
N LYS A 34 20.07 -15.60 0.98
CA LYS A 34 19.30 -16.64 1.68
C LYS A 34 18.39 -16.01 2.73
N LYS A 35 17.12 -16.39 2.72
CA LYS A 35 16.15 -15.91 3.70
C LYS A 35 16.51 -16.43 5.09
N PRO A 36 16.47 -15.57 6.13
CA PRO A 36 16.72 -16.00 7.51
C PRO A 36 15.65 -16.98 8.01
N SER A 37 15.96 -17.77 9.01
CA SER A 37 15.08 -18.82 9.55
C SER A 37 13.77 -18.28 10.15
N TRP A 38 13.78 -17.06 10.64
CA TRP A 38 12.59 -16.39 11.20
C TRP A 38 11.61 -15.91 10.14
N LEU A 39 12.02 -15.79 8.88
CA LEU A 39 11.15 -15.36 7.77
C LEU A 39 10.32 -16.54 7.24
N LYS A 40 9.42 -17.03 8.07
CA LYS A 40 8.50 -18.13 7.71
C LYS A 40 7.07 -17.61 7.66
N VAL A 41 6.36 -17.97 6.60
CA VAL A 41 4.96 -17.63 6.39
C VAL A 41 4.12 -18.90 6.43
N LYS A 42 3.01 -18.86 7.17
CA LYS A 42 2.06 -19.98 7.20
C LYS A 42 1.27 -20.07 5.91
N VAL A 43 1.07 -21.27 5.40
CA VAL A 43 0.22 -21.51 4.24
C VAL A 43 -1.23 -21.16 4.60
N PRO A 44 -1.94 -20.37 3.76
CA PRO A 44 -3.34 -20.02 4.00
C PRO A 44 -4.24 -21.25 3.88
N ASN A 45 -4.84 -21.69 4.99
CA ASN A 45 -5.73 -22.88 5.02
C ASN A 45 -6.95 -22.71 5.94
N SER A 46 -7.24 -21.51 6.44
CA SER A 46 -8.35 -21.27 7.35
C SER A 46 -9.67 -21.07 6.60
N LYS A 47 -10.80 -21.38 7.27
CA LYS A 47 -12.15 -21.12 6.76
C LYS A 47 -12.33 -19.64 6.41
N GLY A 48 -11.90 -18.72 7.29
CA GLY A 48 -11.97 -17.27 7.05
C GLY A 48 -11.21 -16.82 5.81
N TYR A 49 -10.06 -17.44 5.51
CA TYR A 49 -9.33 -17.18 4.27
C TYR A 49 -10.16 -17.53 3.03
N PHE A 50 -10.77 -18.71 2.99
CA PHE A 50 -11.58 -19.15 1.85
C PHE A 50 -12.86 -18.33 1.70
N GLU A 51 -13.49 -17.93 2.82
CA GLU A 51 -14.67 -17.04 2.81
C GLU A 51 -14.30 -15.67 2.21
N THR A 52 -13.18 -15.07 2.66
CA THR A 52 -12.69 -13.79 2.14
C THR A 52 -12.37 -13.90 0.65
N LYS A 53 -11.64 -14.96 0.26
CA LYS A 53 -11.33 -15.23 -1.14
C LYS A 53 -12.58 -15.33 -2.00
N LYS A 54 -13.60 -16.07 -1.55
CA LYS A 54 -14.88 -16.22 -2.26
C LYS A 54 -15.56 -14.87 -2.48
N ILE A 55 -15.58 -13.99 -1.47
CA ILE A 55 -16.21 -12.66 -1.57
C ILE A 55 -15.44 -11.80 -2.59
N VAL A 56 -14.11 -11.78 -2.53
CA VAL A 56 -13.26 -11.06 -3.48
C VAL A 56 -13.51 -11.54 -4.92
N ASP A 57 -13.53 -12.85 -5.13
CA ASP A 57 -13.72 -13.45 -6.45
C ASP A 57 -15.16 -13.19 -7.00
N VAL A 58 -16.21 -13.35 -6.18
CA VAL A 58 -17.62 -13.13 -6.58
C VAL A 58 -17.89 -11.68 -6.95
N HIS A 59 -17.31 -10.73 -6.22
CA HIS A 59 -17.48 -9.31 -6.53
C HIS A 59 -16.51 -8.80 -7.59
N ASN A 60 -15.63 -9.64 -8.12
CA ASN A 60 -14.64 -9.28 -9.14
C ASN A 60 -13.88 -7.99 -8.77
N VAL A 61 -13.30 -7.97 -7.56
CA VAL A 61 -12.51 -6.85 -7.04
C VAL A 61 -11.05 -7.25 -6.89
N TYR A 62 -10.14 -6.31 -7.10
CA TYR A 62 -8.71 -6.54 -6.91
C TYR A 62 -8.28 -6.27 -5.48
N THR A 63 -7.25 -7.00 -5.03
CA THR A 63 -6.63 -6.77 -3.74
C THR A 63 -5.10 -6.71 -3.89
N VAL A 64 -4.47 -5.74 -3.23
CA VAL A 64 -3.00 -5.70 -3.18
C VAL A 64 -2.41 -6.96 -2.52
N CYS A 65 -3.20 -7.61 -1.66
CA CYS A 65 -2.80 -8.87 -1.02
C CYS A 65 -2.49 -9.96 -2.05
N GLN A 66 -3.29 -10.07 -3.12
CA GLN A 66 -3.07 -11.02 -4.23
C GLN A 66 -2.05 -10.48 -5.23
N GLU A 67 -2.24 -9.22 -5.69
CA GLU A 67 -1.44 -8.66 -6.77
C GLU A 67 0.03 -8.44 -6.36
N ALA A 68 0.29 -8.03 -5.12
CA ALA A 68 1.64 -7.89 -4.60
C ALA A 68 2.22 -9.18 -4.01
N SER A 69 1.49 -10.30 -4.01
CA SER A 69 1.91 -11.57 -3.38
C SER A 69 2.28 -11.36 -1.89
N CYS A 70 1.41 -10.69 -1.15
CA CYS A 70 1.67 -10.30 0.23
C CYS A 70 1.87 -11.53 1.15
N PRO A 71 2.94 -11.58 1.96
CA PRO A 71 3.19 -12.71 2.86
C PRO A 71 2.14 -12.84 3.96
N ASN A 72 1.44 -11.75 4.29
CA ASN A 72 0.45 -11.71 5.37
C ASN A 72 -0.96 -12.15 4.93
N ILE A 73 -1.18 -12.47 3.65
CA ILE A 73 -2.51 -12.75 3.10
C ILE A 73 -3.26 -13.82 3.90
N GLY A 74 -2.57 -14.88 4.31
CA GLY A 74 -3.16 -15.96 5.11
C GLY A 74 -3.67 -15.49 6.46
N SER A 75 -2.89 -14.67 7.17
CA SER A 75 -3.25 -14.10 8.46
C SER A 75 -4.36 -13.05 8.34
N CYS A 76 -4.22 -12.09 7.41
CA CYS A 76 -5.19 -11.03 7.21
C CYS A 76 -6.56 -11.59 6.78
N TRP A 77 -6.59 -12.44 5.78
CA TRP A 77 -7.85 -12.98 5.25
C TRP A 77 -8.52 -13.97 6.19
N SER A 78 -7.77 -14.64 7.08
CA SER A 78 -8.38 -15.46 8.14
C SER A 78 -9.21 -14.63 9.12
N LYS A 79 -8.84 -13.36 9.31
CA LYS A 79 -9.57 -12.36 10.12
C LYS A 79 -10.54 -11.51 9.26
N LYS A 80 -10.74 -11.87 7.99
CA LYS A 80 -11.53 -11.14 6.98
C LYS A 80 -10.97 -9.77 6.60
N HIS A 81 -9.74 -9.42 6.95
CA HIS A 81 -9.10 -8.16 6.57
C HIS A 81 -8.55 -8.26 5.15
N ALA A 82 -8.96 -7.35 4.28
CA ALA A 82 -8.47 -7.24 2.91
C ALA A 82 -8.17 -5.78 2.57
N THR A 83 -7.10 -5.56 1.79
CA THR A 83 -6.77 -4.25 1.23
C THR A 83 -7.21 -4.27 -0.23
N PHE A 84 -8.23 -3.49 -0.54
CA PHE A 84 -8.76 -3.41 -1.90
C PHE A 84 -7.89 -2.50 -2.74
N MET A 85 -7.64 -2.92 -3.98
CA MET A 85 -6.91 -2.17 -4.97
C MET A 85 -7.87 -1.74 -6.09
N ILE A 86 -8.02 -0.44 -6.28
CA ILE A 86 -8.92 0.16 -7.26
C ILE A 86 -8.16 0.71 -8.47
N LEU A 87 -8.89 1.19 -9.47
CA LEU A 87 -8.39 1.70 -10.76
C LEU A 87 -7.83 0.60 -11.67
N GLY A 88 -8.23 -0.67 -11.42
CA GLY A 88 -7.80 -1.84 -12.15
C GLY A 88 -6.54 -2.51 -11.57
N ASP A 89 -5.87 -3.34 -12.39
CA ASP A 89 -4.75 -4.19 -11.97
C ASP A 89 -3.42 -3.89 -12.71
N ILE A 90 -3.39 -2.85 -13.55
CA ILE A 90 -2.20 -2.44 -14.31
C ILE A 90 -1.80 -1.02 -13.92
N CYS A 91 -0.58 -0.88 -13.40
CA CYS A 91 0.00 0.39 -12.98
C CYS A 91 0.75 1.05 -14.13
N THR A 92 0.65 2.38 -14.26
CA THR A 92 1.42 3.16 -15.23
C THR A 92 2.89 3.34 -14.84
N ARG A 93 3.24 3.09 -13.55
CA ARG A 93 4.61 3.22 -13.02
C ARG A 93 5.26 1.86 -12.76
N ALA A 94 6.59 1.84 -12.86
CA ALA A 94 7.39 0.61 -12.77
C ALA A 94 8.31 0.62 -11.54
N CYS A 95 7.75 0.84 -10.33
CA CYS A 95 8.54 0.78 -9.09
C CYS A 95 9.27 -0.56 -8.97
N ALA A 96 10.59 -0.50 -8.72
CA ALA A 96 11.46 -1.68 -8.83
C ALA A 96 11.20 -2.74 -7.73
N PHE A 97 10.55 -2.35 -6.63
CA PHE A 97 10.18 -3.24 -5.53
C PHE A 97 8.80 -3.91 -5.72
N CYS A 98 7.92 -3.31 -6.56
CA CYS A 98 6.50 -3.65 -6.59
C CYS A 98 6.20 -4.82 -7.54
N ASN A 99 5.39 -5.78 -7.09
CA ASN A 99 5.01 -6.96 -7.87
C ASN A 99 3.70 -6.78 -8.66
N VAL A 100 3.03 -5.63 -8.53
CA VAL A 100 1.83 -5.29 -9.31
C VAL A 100 2.19 -5.19 -10.79
N SER A 101 1.29 -5.64 -11.66
CA SER A 101 1.47 -5.59 -13.12
C SER A 101 1.62 -4.15 -13.60
N THR A 102 2.51 -3.93 -14.57
CA THR A 102 2.80 -2.59 -15.12
C THR A 102 2.61 -2.55 -16.61
N GLY A 103 2.16 -1.42 -17.14
CA GLY A 103 1.92 -1.25 -18.57
C GLY A 103 0.86 -0.20 -18.88
N LYS A 104 0.15 -0.37 -19.99
CA LYS A 104 -0.96 0.48 -20.39
C LYS A 104 -2.25 -0.05 -19.72
N PRO A 105 -2.88 0.69 -18.81
CA PRO A 105 -4.11 0.27 -18.15
C PRO A 105 -5.29 0.19 -19.13
N SER A 106 -6.29 -0.61 -18.77
CA SER A 106 -7.58 -0.63 -19.44
C SER A 106 -8.39 0.65 -19.14
N LYS A 107 -9.50 0.85 -19.86
CA LYS A 107 -10.46 1.90 -19.54
C LYS A 107 -10.94 1.77 -18.10
N LEU A 108 -11.21 2.91 -17.47
CA LEU A 108 -11.70 2.97 -16.09
C LEU A 108 -13.07 2.27 -15.99
N ASP A 109 -13.19 1.36 -15.04
CA ASP A 109 -14.44 0.68 -14.74
C ASP A 109 -15.26 1.49 -13.73
N LEU A 110 -16.29 2.16 -14.21
CA LEU A 110 -17.15 3.03 -13.39
C LEU A 110 -17.96 2.26 -12.34
N PHE A 111 -18.11 0.95 -12.46
CA PHE A 111 -18.83 0.10 -11.49
C PHE A 111 -17.92 -0.49 -10.41
N GLU A 112 -16.60 -0.38 -10.54
CA GLU A 112 -15.64 -0.88 -9.56
C GLU A 112 -15.91 -0.33 -8.14
N PRO A 113 -16.17 0.97 -7.90
CA PRO A 113 -16.48 1.50 -6.58
C PRO A 113 -17.68 0.84 -5.90
N ALA A 114 -18.73 0.55 -6.68
CA ALA A 114 -19.92 -0.12 -6.16
C ALA A 114 -19.63 -1.58 -5.75
N ARG A 115 -18.83 -2.30 -6.55
CA ARG A 115 -18.42 -3.67 -6.24
C ARG A 115 -17.53 -3.73 -5.01
N VAL A 116 -16.59 -2.78 -4.87
CA VAL A 116 -15.75 -2.67 -3.67
C VAL A 116 -16.61 -2.40 -2.43
N ALA A 117 -17.55 -1.44 -2.49
CA ALA A 117 -18.46 -1.17 -1.38
C ALA A 117 -19.32 -2.38 -1.00
N MET A 118 -19.75 -3.19 -1.99
CA MET A 118 -20.45 -4.45 -1.74
C MET A 118 -19.57 -5.48 -1.03
N ALA A 119 -18.33 -5.65 -1.48
CA ALA A 119 -17.38 -6.58 -0.87
C ALA A 119 -17.06 -6.19 0.58
N VAL A 120 -16.81 -4.90 0.86
CA VAL A 120 -16.58 -4.35 2.20
C VAL A 120 -17.77 -4.67 3.13
N SER A 121 -19.00 -4.40 2.66
CA SER A 121 -20.22 -4.69 3.42
C SER A 121 -20.40 -6.20 3.70
N LYS A 122 -20.15 -7.05 2.69
CA LYS A 122 -20.26 -8.52 2.85
C LYS A 122 -19.21 -9.11 3.79
N LEU A 123 -18.02 -8.52 3.85
CA LEU A 123 -16.98 -8.89 4.81
C LEU A 123 -17.25 -8.34 6.22
N ASN A 124 -18.18 -7.40 6.35
CA ASN A 124 -18.50 -6.71 7.61
C ASN A 124 -17.26 -6.10 8.27
N LEU A 125 -16.48 -5.35 7.50
CA LEU A 125 -15.21 -4.79 7.96
C LEU A 125 -15.44 -3.64 8.95
N LYS A 126 -14.72 -3.65 10.06
CA LYS A 126 -14.65 -2.50 10.99
C LYS A 126 -13.74 -1.38 10.47
N HIS A 127 -12.72 -1.77 9.73
CA HIS A 127 -11.77 -0.88 9.08
C HIS A 127 -11.41 -1.43 7.70
N VAL A 128 -11.29 -0.56 6.70
CA VAL A 128 -10.91 -0.95 5.35
C VAL A 128 -9.79 -0.06 4.82
N VAL A 129 -8.82 -0.68 4.15
CA VAL A 129 -7.78 0.05 3.42
C VAL A 129 -8.07 -0.04 1.93
N ILE A 130 -8.17 1.11 1.28
CA ILE A 130 -8.34 1.25 -0.16
C ILE A 130 -7.03 1.80 -0.74
N THR A 131 -6.44 1.09 -1.64
CA THR A 131 -5.27 1.54 -2.40
C THR A 131 -5.55 1.47 -3.90
N SER A 132 -4.60 1.88 -4.72
CA SER A 132 -4.74 1.83 -6.17
C SER A 132 -3.44 1.50 -6.87
N VAL A 133 -3.54 1.20 -8.16
CA VAL A 133 -2.45 1.39 -9.11
C VAL A 133 -2.27 2.88 -9.41
N ASP A 134 -1.06 3.30 -9.84
CA ASP A 134 -0.90 4.64 -10.43
C ASP A 134 -1.57 4.70 -11.80
N ARG A 135 -2.27 5.81 -12.06
CA ARG A 135 -3.00 6.12 -13.29
C ARG A 135 -2.59 7.49 -13.83
N ASP A 136 -1.28 7.64 -14.13
CA ASP A 136 -0.75 8.86 -14.75
C ASP A 136 -1.36 9.17 -16.15
N ASP A 137 -2.15 8.24 -16.68
CA ASP A 137 -2.94 8.37 -17.90
C ASP A 137 -4.30 9.07 -17.69
N LEU A 138 -4.73 9.22 -16.42
CA LEU A 138 -5.96 9.95 -16.06
C LEU A 138 -5.60 11.37 -15.63
N GLU A 139 -6.36 12.35 -16.07
CA GLU A 139 -6.15 13.78 -15.78
C GLU A 139 -6.11 14.08 -14.27
N ASP A 140 -6.97 13.41 -13.49
CA ASP A 140 -7.04 13.56 -12.03
C ASP A 140 -6.28 12.48 -11.25
N GLY A 141 -5.52 11.61 -11.93
CA GLY A 141 -4.81 10.49 -11.32
C GLY A 141 -5.73 9.48 -10.62
N GLY A 142 -7.02 9.50 -10.91
CA GLY A 142 -8.05 8.64 -10.30
C GLY A 142 -8.66 9.21 -9.00
N ALA A 143 -8.44 10.49 -8.69
CA ALA A 143 -8.94 11.13 -7.47
C ALA A 143 -10.46 11.04 -7.31
N LYS A 144 -11.24 11.30 -8.37
CA LYS A 144 -12.71 11.15 -8.35
C LYS A 144 -13.14 9.72 -8.08
N HIS A 145 -12.39 8.75 -8.57
CA HIS A 145 -12.69 7.34 -8.37
C HIS A 145 -12.44 6.91 -6.92
N PHE A 146 -11.37 7.41 -6.28
CA PHE A 146 -11.14 7.26 -4.85
C PHE A 146 -12.29 7.85 -4.04
N ALA A 147 -12.63 9.11 -4.29
CA ALA A 147 -13.71 9.80 -3.57
C ALA A 147 -15.06 9.06 -3.71
N ASN A 148 -15.39 8.60 -4.91
CA ASN A 148 -16.60 7.82 -5.16
C ASN A 148 -16.58 6.49 -4.40
N THR A 149 -15.43 5.80 -4.36
CA THR A 149 -15.28 4.53 -3.62
C THR A 149 -15.51 4.75 -2.11
N VAL A 150 -14.89 5.77 -1.53
CA VAL A 150 -15.06 6.13 -0.11
C VAL A 150 -16.52 6.45 0.20
N ASN A 151 -17.16 7.29 -0.60
CA ASN A 151 -18.56 7.68 -0.43
C ASN A 151 -19.52 6.50 -0.51
N LEU A 152 -19.32 5.57 -1.46
CA LEU A 152 -20.15 4.37 -1.58
C LEU A 152 -19.93 3.38 -0.43
N ILE A 153 -18.70 3.24 0.07
CA ILE A 153 -18.43 2.44 1.26
C ILE A 153 -19.14 3.05 2.47
N ARG A 154 -19.02 4.36 2.69
CA ARG A 154 -19.66 5.06 3.81
C ARG A 154 -21.18 4.92 3.78
N LYS A 155 -21.79 5.08 2.59
CA LYS A 155 -23.23 4.87 2.40
C LYS A 155 -23.69 3.45 2.75
N LYS A 156 -22.87 2.44 2.41
CA LYS A 156 -23.25 1.02 2.55
C LYS A 156 -22.82 0.42 3.89
N SER A 157 -21.76 0.94 4.48
CA SER A 157 -21.16 0.48 5.74
C SER A 157 -20.75 1.68 6.60
N PRO A 158 -21.71 2.42 7.18
CA PRO A 158 -21.47 3.72 7.84
C PRO A 158 -20.54 3.63 9.05
N ASN A 159 -20.46 2.46 9.68
CA ASN A 159 -19.61 2.23 10.85
C ASN A 159 -18.18 1.76 10.50
N THR A 160 -17.88 1.58 9.20
CA THR A 160 -16.55 1.18 8.75
C THR A 160 -15.64 2.40 8.67
N SER A 161 -14.52 2.40 9.41
CA SER A 161 -13.46 3.40 9.22
C SER A 161 -12.69 3.12 7.94
N ILE A 162 -12.28 4.18 7.23
CA ILE A 162 -11.71 4.08 5.89
C ILE A 162 -10.32 4.71 5.89
N GLU A 163 -9.31 3.93 5.57
CA GLU A 163 -7.97 4.37 5.22
C GLU A 163 -7.80 4.35 3.70
N ILE A 164 -7.22 5.39 3.14
CA ILE A 164 -6.85 5.44 1.73
C ILE A 164 -5.32 5.51 1.61
N LEU A 165 -4.75 4.63 0.80
CA LEU A 165 -3.33 4.66 0.41
C LEU A 165 -3.24 5.12 -1.04
N THR A 166 -2.91 6.40 -1.24
CA THR A 166 -2.99 7.07 -2.53
C THR A 166 -1.65 7.13 -3.26
N PRO A 167 -1.63 7.33 -4.60
CA PRO A 167 -0.45 7.78 -5.33
C PRO A 167 -0.03 9.20 -4.90
N ASP A 168 1.10 9.68 -5.44
CA ASP A 168 1.63 11.02 -5.16
C ASP A 168 0.95 12.16 -5.96
N PHE A 169 0.02 11.83 -6.84
CA PHE A 169 -0.67 12.76 -7.74
C PHE A 169 0.28 13.71 -8.52
N LEU A 170 1.54 13.30 -8.75
CA LEU A 170 2.58 14.15 -9.36
C LEU A 170 2.19 14.68 -10.74
N ARG A 171 1.46 13.87 -11.53
CA ARG A 171 1.08 14.19 -12.93
C ARG A 171 -0.39 14.51 -13.09
N SER A 172 -1.11 14.71 -12.00
CA SER A 172 -2.54 15.01 -12.02
C SER A 172 -2.82 16.49 -11.78
N THR A 173 -4.08 16.88 -11.96
CA THR A 173 -4.54 18.26 -11.71
C THR A 173 -4.25 18.69 -10.27
N PRO A 174 -3.95 19.97 -10.02
CA PRO A 174 -3.64 20.48 -8.68
C PRO A 174 -4.74 20.22 -7.64
N ASN A 175 -5.99 20.05 -8.08
CA ASN A 175 -7.14 19.83 -7.20
C ASN A 175 -7.36 18.37 -6.81
N SER A 176 -6.60 17.42 -7.35
CA SER A 176 -6.80 15.98 -7.12
C SER A 176 -6.79 15.59 -5.64
N LEU A 177 -5.86 16.14 -4.86
CA LEU A 177 -5.79 15.90 -3.43
C LEU A 177 -7.04 16.44 -2.68
N ASN A 178 -7.53 17.63 -3.03
CA ASN A 178 -8.76 18.17 -2.44
C ASN A 178 -9.97 17.28 -2.73
N VAL A 179 -10.10 16.77 -3.97
CA VAL A 179 -11.18 15.85 -4.37
C VAL A 179 -11.16 14.58 -3.53
N VAL A 180 -9.98 14.00 -3.30
CA VAL A 180 -9.86 12.80 -2.47
C VAL A 180 -10.21 13.10 -1.01
N LEU A 181 -9.68 14.17 -0.44
CA LEU A 181 -9.89 14.50 0.98
C LEU A 181 -11.29 15.01 1.27
N SER A 182 -12.02 15.55 0.28
CA SER A 182 -13.46 15.92 0.43
C SER A 182 -14.36 14.71 0.69
N SER A 183 -13.90 13.48 0.43
CA SER A 183 -14.61 12.25 0.83
C SER A 183 -14.41 11.86 2.30
N GLU A 184 -13.62 12.66 3.03
CA GLU A 184 -13.38 12.54 4.49
C GLU A 184 -12.88 11.15 4.93
N PRO A 185 -11.80 10.61 4.35
CA PRO A 185 -11.22 9.38 4.86
C PRO A 185 -10.74 9.57 6.31
N ASN A 186 -10.78 8.50 7.12
CA ASN A 186 -10.31 8.55 8.49
C ASN A 186 -8.77 8.61 8.57
N VAL A 187 -8.09 7.94 7.62
CA VAL A 187 -6.63 7.95 7.49
C VAL A 187 -6.24 8.22 6.05
N PHE A 188 -5.39 9.21 5.84
CA PHE A 188 -4.73 9.49 4.58
C PHE A 188 -3.31 8.92 4.62
N ASN A 189 -3.04 7.95 3.79
CA ASN A 189 -1.77 7.24 3.72
C ASN A 189 -1.09 7.48 2.37
N HIS A 190 0.19 7.81 2.41
CA HIS A 190 1.08 7.78 1.25
C HIS A 190 2.46 7.32 1.68
N ASN A 191 2.92 6.21 1.14
CA ASN A 191 4.21 5.65 1.51
C ASN A 191 5.37 6.36 0.82
N LEU A 192 6.43 6.68 1.57
CA LEU A 192 7.73 7.10 1.01
C LEU A 192 8.51 5.91 0.43
N GLU A 193 8.32 4.72 0.98
CA GLU A 193 8.89 3.43 0.60
C GLU A 193 10.40 3.30 0.86
N THR A 194 11.22 4.33 0.60
CA THR A 194 12.68 4.29 0.77
C THR A 194 13.25 5.69 1.02
N VAL A 195 14.57 5.77 1.23
CA VAL A 195 15.32 7.01 1.48
C VAL A 195 15.60 7.79 0.17
N PRO A 196 15.85 9.13 0.23
CA PRO A 196 16.03 9.97 -0.96
C PRO A 196 17.06 9.45 -1.97
N ARG A 197 18.22 8.99 -1.49
CA ARG A 197 19.30 8.47 -2.35
C ARG A 197 18.86 7.31 -3.23
N LEU A 198 18.00 6.44 -2.72
CA LEU A 198 17.52 5.25 -3.44
C LEU A 198 16.28 5.50 -4.29
N TYR A 199 15.70 6.71 -4.23
CA TYR A 199 14.40 6.99 -4.84
C TYR A 199 14.38 6.74 -6.35
N HIS A 200 15.44 7.18 -7.04
CA HIS A 200 15.53 7.04 -8.50
C HIS A 200 15.55 5.56 -8.95
N GLU A 201 16.23 4.70 -8.20
CA GLU A 201 16.37 3.29 -8.55
C GLU A 201 15.16 2.45 -8.09
N VAL A 202 14.62 2.75 -6.89
CA VAL A 202 13.55 1.97 -6.24
C VAL A 202 12.17 2.44 -6.68
N ARG A 203 11.97 3.76 -6.84
CA ARG A 203 10.70 4.40 -7.25
C ARG A 203 10.87 5.32 -8.47
N PRO A 204 11.32 4.80 -9.61
CA PRO A 204 11.42 5.63 -10.82
C PRO A 204 10.03 6.18 -11.19
N GLY A 205 9.94 7.47 -11.49
CA GLY A 205 8.68 8.15 -11.78
C GLY A 205 8.01 8.83 -10.60
N SER A 206 8.44 8.59 -9.36
CA SER A 206 8.02 9.33 -8.16
C SER A 206 9.08 10.37 -7.74
N ARG A 207 8.70 11.27 -6.83
CA ARG A 207 9.59 12.29 -6.27
C ARG A 207 9.46 12.34 -4.76
N TYR A 208 10.59 12.27 -4.04
CA TYR A 208 10.63 12.21 -2.58
C TYR A 208 9.91 13.42 -1.94
N TYR A 209 10.27 14.62 -2.34
CA TYR A 209 9.65 15.84 -1.79
C TYR A 209 8.20 16.03 -2.20
N GLN A 210 7.77 15.51 -3.34
CA GLN A 210 6.35 15.49 -3.70
C GLN A 210 5.56 14.57 -2.76
N SER A 211 6.11 13.43 -2.40
CA SER A 211 5.50 12.48 -1.46
C SER A 211 5.37 13.10 -0.05
N LEU A 212 6.35 13.85 0.42
CA LEU A 212 6.24 14.63 1.67
C LEU A 212 5.19 15.73 1.55
N LYS A 213 5.20 16.47 0.45
CA LYS A 213 4.30 17.61 0.21
C LYS A 213 2.82 17.20 0.24
N ILE A 214 2.44 16.03 -0.30
CA ILE A 214 1.03 15.62 -0.27
C ILE A 214 0.59 15.22 1.13
N LEU A 215 1.47 14.64 1.96
CA LEU A 215 1.19 14.32 3.36
C LEU A 215 0.98 15.61 4.18
N ASP A 216 1.84 16.59 4.00
CA ASP A 216 1.73 17.88 4.67
C ASP A 216 0.48 18.65 4.23
N LYS A 217 0.22 18.74 2.90
CA LYS A 217 -0.98 19.35 2.37
C LYS A 217 -2.28 18.67 2.82
N ALA A 218 -2.26 17.36 3.07
CA ALA A 218 -3.42 16.66 3.59
C ALA A 218 -3.85 17.23 4.95
N LYS A 219 -2.90 17.62 5.80
CA LYS A 219 -3.16 18.30 7.09
C LYS A 219 -3.68 19.73 6.91
N ASP A 220 -3.27 20.44 5.86
CA ASP A 220 -3.81 21.79 5.57
C ASP A 220 -5.28 21.71 5.14
N ILE A 221 -5.64 20.71 4.32
CA ILE A 221 -7.00 20.52 3.83
C ILE A 221 -7.93 19.97 4.92
N ASN A 222 -7.46 18.98 5.69
CA ASN A 222 -8.20 18.39 6.80
C ASN A 222 -7.27 18.16 8.00
N PRO A 223 -7.21 19.10 8.96
CA PRO A 223 -6.36 18.98 10.15
C PRO A 223 -6.67 17.76 11.02
N LEU A 224 -7.89 17.22 10.94
CA LEU A 224 -8.34 16.09 11.75
C LEU A 224 -8.03 14.73 11.13
N VAL A 225 -7.69 14.66 9.83
CA VAL A 225 -7.31 13.38 9.20
C VAL A 225 -6.03 12.85 9.83
N PHE A 226 -5.98 11.57 10.15
CA PHE A 226 -4.71 10.95 10.49
C PHE A 226 -3.86 10.78 9.23
N THR A 227 -2.60 11.20 9.28
CA THR A 227 -1.65 10.99 8.19
C THR A 227 -0.73 9.83 8.51
N LYS A 228 -0.48 8.99 7.50
CA LYS A 228 0.31 7.77 7.63
C LYS A 228 1.31 7.65 6.49
N SER A 229 2.47 7.10 6.80
CA SER A 229 3.47 6.75 5.78
C SER A 229 4.17 5.43 6.10
N GLY A 230 4.81 4.84 5.11
CA GLY A 230 5.53 3.58 5.25
C GLY A 230 6.91 3.61 4.62
N LEU A 231 7.82 2.89 5.26
CA LEU A 231 9.16 2.62 4.79
C LEU A 231 9.40 1.12 4.69
N MET A 232 10.08 0.72 3.64
CA MET A 232 10.72 -0.60 3.55
C MET A 232 12.20 -0.45 3.88
N VAL A 233 12.73 -1.39 4.65
CA VAL A 233 14.15 -1.44 5.01
C VAL A 233 14.81 -2.70 4.45
N GLY A 234 16.14 -2.63 4.24
CA GLY A 234 16.93 -3.69 3.61
C GLY A 234 17.16 -3.49 2.10
N LEU A 235 16.94 -2.27 1.58
CA LEU A 235 17.21 -1.87 0.20
C LEU A 235 18.62 -1.28 0.01
N GLY A 236 19.41 -1.12 1.09
CA GLY A 236 20.76 -0.53 1.06
C GLY A 236 20.86 0.87 1.66
N GLU A 237 19.80 1.29 2.35
CA GLU A 237 19.79 2.52 3.17
C GLU A 237 20.68 2.38 4.40
N GLU A 238 21.23 3.51 4.85
CA GLU A 238 21.96 3.62 6.10
C GLU A 238 21.03 4.09 7.24
N LEU A 239 21.36 3.76 8.50
CA LEU A 239 20.55 4.14 9.65
C LEU A 239 20.33 5.66 9.73
N LYS A 240 21.37 6.46 9.46
CA LYS A 240 21.26 7.93 9.45
C LYS A 240 20.25 8.45 8.40
N GLU A 241 20.13 7.76 7.24
CA GLU A 241 19.17 8.11 6.19
C GLU A 241 17.74 7.79 6.64
N ILE A 242 17.52 6.64 7.32
CA ILE A 242 16.21 6.28 7.88
C ILE A 242 15.79 7.31 8.94
N ILE A 243 16.72 7.72 9.81
CA ILE A 243 16.49 8.74 10.84
C ILE A 243 16.12 10.08 10.20
N GLN A 244 16.81 10.51 9.14
CA GLN A 244 16.48 11.73 8.41
C GLN A 244 15.07 11.65 7.80
N VAL A 245 14.68 10.50 7.21
CA VAL A 245 13.33 10.33 6.68
C VAL A 245 12.28 10.41 7.78
N MET A 246 12.56 9.93 8.99
CA MET A 246 11.65 10.12 10.13
C MET A 246 11.49 11.60 10.48
N ASP A 247 12.56 12.39 10.46
CA ASP A 247 12.52 13.85 10.70
C ASP A 247 11.72 14.56 9.61
N ASP A 248 11.96 14.23 8.36
CA ASP A 248 11.22 14.78 7.21
C ASP A 248 9.72 14.47 7.31
N LEU A 249 9.35 13.24 7.68
CA LEU A 249 7.95 12.84 7.90
C LEU A 249 7.32 13.58 9.07
N ARG A 250 8.05 13.81 10.16
CA ARG A 250 7.54 14.61 11.28
C ARG A 250 7.37 16.08 10.90
N THR A 251 8.27 16.63 10.10
CA THR A 251 8.13 17.98 9.52
C THR A 251 6.88 18.05 8.63
N ALA A 252 6.59 17.00 7.89
CA ALA A 252 5.34 16.86 7.11
C ALA A 252 4.11 16.44 7.98
N ARG A 253 4.19 16.57 9.30
CA ARG A 253 3.09 16.33 10.26
C ARG A 253 2.49 14.93 10.20
N VAL A 254 3.28 13.91 9.85
CA VAL A 254 2.81 12.53 9.78
C VAL A 254 2.61 11.95 11.18
N ASP A 255 1.43 11.40 11.44
CA ASP A 255 1.03 10.83 12.74
C ASP A 255 1.54 9.41 12.94
N PHE A 256 1.47 8.58 11.89
CA PHE A 256 1.73 7.15 11.96
C PHE A 256 2.81 6.71 10.96
N LEU A 257 3.81 5.97 11.44
CA LEU A 257 4.88 5.39 10.63
C LEU A 257 4.85 3.86 10.67
N THR A 258 4.88 3.22 9.50
CA THR A 258 5.08 1.77 9.36
C THR A 258 6.47 1.49 8.80
N ILE A 259 7.19 0.52 9.39
CA ILE A 259 8.52 0.08 8.95
C ILE A 259 8.50 -1.43 8.78
N GLY A 260 8.78 -1.91 7.57
CA GLY A 260 8.76 -3.34 7.25
C GLY A 260 9.97 -3.79 6.44
N GLN A 261 10.35 -5.07 6.56
CA GLN A 261 11.41 -5.64 5.73
C GLN A 261 10.99 -5.66 4.26
N TYR A 262 11.84 -5.14 3.38
CA TYR A 262 11.69 -5.39 1.96
C TYR A 262 11.84 -6.88 1.66
N LEU A 263 10.89 -7.45 0.94
CA LEU A 263 10.92 -8.83 0.49
C LEU A 263 10.87 -8.85 -1.03
N GLN A 264 11.98 -9.22 -1.65
CA GLN A 264 12.12 -9.23 -3.11
C GLN A 264 11.14 -10.24 -3.74
N PRO A 265 10.18 -9.79 -4.57
CA PRO A 265 9.16 -10.70 -5.13
C PRO A 265 9.73 -11.72 -6.11
N THR A 266 10.64 -11.28 -6.99
CA THR A 266 11.35 -12.15 -7.95
C THR A 266 12.76 -11.60 -8.19
N LYS A 267 13.63 -12.39 -8.81
CA LYS A 267 15.00 -11.98 -9.19
C LYS A 267 15.07 -10.74 -10.09
N LYS A 268 13.96 -10.37 -10.74
CA LYS A 268 13.86 -9.16 -11.60
C LYS A 268 13.57 -7.88 -10.83
N HIS A 269 13.25 -7.98 -9.54
CA HIS A 269 12.99 -6.82 -8.69
C HIS A 269 14.27 -6.31 -8.06
N PHE A 270 14.20 -5.14 -7.42
CA PHE A 270 15.34 -4.54 -6.73
C PHE A 270 15.95 -5.55 -5.75
N PRO A 271 17.28 -5.70 -5.70
CA PRO A 271 17.92 -6.69 -4.84
C PRO A 271 17.76 -6.32 -3.36
N ILE A 272 17.67 -7.34 -2.50
CA ILE A 272 17.78 -7.14 -1.05
C ILE A 272 19.25 -6.91 -0.71
N SER A 273 19.53 -5.83 0.02
CA SER A 273 20.87 -5.53 0.55
C SER A 273 21.14 -6.33 1.83
N LYS A 274 20.17 -6.34 2.76
CA LYS A 274 20.25 -7.10 4.01
C LYS A 274 18.87 -7.43 4.57
N TYR A 275 18.80 -8.45 5.42
CA TYR A 275 17.68 -8.71 6.31
C TYR A 275 18.01 -8.12 7.69
N LEU A 276 17.17 -7.22 8.18
CA LEU A 276 17.28 -6.66 9.52
C LEU A 276 16.85 -7.68 10.56
N THR A 277 17.44 -7.60 11.75
CA THR A 277 17.06 -8.43 12.89
C THR A 277 15.77 -7.89 13.55
N ILE A 278 15.17 -8.67 14.44
CA ILE A 278 14.00 -8.22 15.22
C ILE A 278 14.41 -7.04 16.13
N GLU A 279 15.61 -7.09 16.65
CA GLU A 279 16.23 -6.05 17.49
C GLU A 279 16.37 -4.73 16.71
N ASP A 280 16.82 -4.78 15.45
CA ASP A 280 16.90 -3.58 14.58
C ASP A 280 15.51 -2.92 14.42
N PHE A 281 14.46 -3.73 14.20
CA PHE A 281 13.08 -3.20 14.11
C PHE A 281 12.61 -2.57 15.41
N TYR A 282 12.98 -3.14 16.55
CA TYR A 282 12.65 -2.60 17.86
C TYR A 282 13.36 -1.25 18.10
N GLU A 283 14.64 -1.14 17.76
CA GLU A 283 15.39 0.12 17.89
C GLU A 283 14.82 1.21 16.93
N LEU A 284 14.51 0.86 15.68
CA LEU A 284 13.84 1.79 14.75
C LEU A 284 12.50 2.29 15.31
N LYS A 285 11.73 1.41 15.98
CA LYS A 285 10.47 1.77 16.64
C LYS A 285 10.69 2.77 17.77
N LYS A 286 11.69 2.56 18.62
CA LYS A 286 12.05 3.48 19.72
C LYS A 286 12.46 4.85 19.17
N ILE A 287 13.33 4.88 18.17
CA ILE A 287 13.78 6.13 17.53
C ILE A 287 12.59 6.88 16.95
N ALA A 288 11.67 6.20 16.24
CA ALA A 288 10.49 6.86 15.69
C ALA A 288 9.59 7.44 16.79
N TYR A 289 9.33 6.72 17.89
CA TYR A 289 8.57 7.29 19.01
C TYR A 289 9.25 8.48 19.65
N SER A 290 10.58 8.47 19.81
CA SER A 290 11.33 9.62 20.36
C SER A 290 11.23 10.87 19.46
N LYS A 291 10.93 10.72 18.17
CA LYS A 291 10.68 11.81 17.23
C LYS A 291 9.22 12.31 17.24
N GLY A 292 8.35 11.73 18.07
CA GLY A 292 7.00 12.21 18.30
C GLY A 292 5.95 11.64 17.33
N PHE A 293 6.18 10.51 16.69
CA PHE A 293 5.09 9.80 15.99
C PHE A 293 4.07 9.31 17.01
N LEU A 294 2.77 9.51 16.74
CA LEU A 294 1.70 9.02 17.61
C LEU A 294 1.63 7.49 17.61
N MET A 295 1.89 6.88 16.46
CA MET A 295 1.87 5.42 16.32
C MET A 295 3.05 4.98 15.45
N VAL A 296 3.66 3.84 15.83
CA VAL A 296 4.73 3.21 15.05
C VAL A 296 4.53 1.70 15.03
N SER A 297 4.34 1.15 13.84
CA SER A 297 4.37 -0.29 13.60
C SER A 297 5.66 -0.67 12.90
N SER A 298 6.52 -1.43 13.56
CA SER A 298 7.85 -1.79 13.05
C SER A 298 8.12 -3.27 13.34
N SER A 299 8.15 -4.07 12.28
CA SER A 299 8.52 -5.49 12.34
C SER A 299 8.83 -6.04 10.95
N PRO A 300 9.47 -7.20 10.81
CA PRO A 300 9.78 -7.78 9.51
C PRO A 300 8.56 -7.93 8.58
N PHE A 301 7.40 -8.25 9.13
CA PHE A 301 6.16 -8.46 8.38
C PHE A 301 5.24 -7.24 8.32
N THR A 302 5.60 -6.13 8.95
CA THR A 302 4.82 -4.89 8.87
C THR A 302 4.63 -4.48 7.41
N ARG A 303 3.40 -4.13 7.07
CA ARG A 303 2.96 -3.54 5.81
C ARG A 303 1.98 -2.42 6.13
N SER A 304 1.79 -1.46 5.24
CA SER A 304 0.93 -0.30 5.47
C SER A 304 -0.51 -0.66 5.92
N SER A 305 -1.01 -1.82 5.55
CA SER A 305 -2.36 -2.28 5.90
C SER A 305 -2.39 -3.47 6.87
N PHE A 306 -1.23 -3.91 7.37
CA PHE A 306 -1.17 -5.03 8.32
C PHE A 306 -1.60 -4.57 9.70
N HIS A 307 -2.64 -5.18 10.27
CA HIS A 307 -3.29 -4.77 11.55
C HIS A 307 -3.83 -3.32 11.57
N ALA A 308 -4.21 -2.78 10.41
CA ALA A 308 -4.63 -1.38 10.30
C ALA A 308 -5.86 -1.03 11.14
N ASP A 309 -6.74 -1.98 11.41
CA ASP A 309 -7.89 -1.83 12.30
C ASP A 309 -7.48 -1.65 13.78
N GLU A 310 -6.57 -2.49 14.27
CA GLU A 310 -6.02 -2.42 15.63
C GLU A 310 -5.24 -1.10 15.80
N ASP A 311 -4.37 -0.78 14.85
CA ASP A 311 -3.57 0.44 14.82
C ASP A 311 -4.44 1.71 14.82
N TYR A 312 -5.54 1.73 14.04
CA TYR A 312 -6.46 2.87 13.99
C TYR A 312 -7.17 3.09 15.33
N GLN A 313 -7.62 2.03 16.01
CA GLN A 313 -8.23 2.14 17.33
C GLN A 313 -7.24 2.69 18.38
N GLU A 314 -5.98 2.30 18.29
CA GLU A 314 -4.94 2.83 19.17
C GLU A 314 -4.63 4.31 18.88
N LEU A 315 -4.58 4.71 17.60
CA LEU A 315 -4.45 6.12 17.21
C LEU A 315 -5.56 7.00 17.80
N LEU A 316 -6.81 6.55 17.74
CA LEU A 316 -7.94 7.26 18.32
C LEU A 316 -7.78 7.46 19.83
N LYS A 317 -7.39 6.40 20.57
CA LYS A 317 -7.15 6.48 22.02
C LYS A 317 -6.04 7.48 22.35
N LYS A 318 -4.93 7.45 21.61
CA LYS A 318 -3.80 8.37 21.84
C LYS A 318 -4.17 9.82 21.55
N ARG A 319 -4.96 10.10 20.51
CA ARG A 319 -5.44 11.47 20.22
C ARG A 319 -6.35 11.99 21.34
N ILE A 320 -7.24 11.16 21.87
CA ILE A 320 -8.11 11.54 22.98
C ILE A 320 -7.29 11.88 24.22
N ASN A 321 -6.23 11.12 24.50
CA ASN A 321 -5.37 11.36 25.66
C ASN A 321 -4.49 12.62 25.53
N LEU A 322 -4.14 13.04 24.30
CA LEU A 322 -3.40 14.27 24.06
C LEU A 322 -4.26 15.53 24.18
N ASN A 323 -5.59 15.40 24.04
CA ASN A 323 -6.54 16.51 24.13
C ASN A 323 -7.13 16.66 25.55
N LYS A 324 -6.73 15.80 26.48
CA LYS A 324 -7.02 15.90 27.92
C LYS A 324 -5.87 16.55 28.68
#